data_c9986454eb9106cbd971d57cd0841dcc
#
_entry.id   c9986454eb9106cbd971d57cd0841dcc
#
_cell.length_a   1.000
_cell.length_b   1.000
_cell.length_c   1.000
_cell.angle_alpha   90.00
_cell.angle_beta   90.00
_cell.angle_gamma   90.00
#
_symmetry.space_group_name_H-M   'P 1'
#
loop_
_entity.id
_entity.type
_entity.pdbx_description
1 polymer ?
#
loop_
_entity_poly.entity_id
_entity_poly.type
_entity_poly.pdbx_seq_one_letter_code
_entity_poly.pdbx_strand_id
1 'polypeptide(L)'
;SSYDVDCPFCNHKTGKMNVNIKKNVFRCNYCNEQGGMLDLYAKLYGLSKAEANRQIREALNLGQYRDDYKIPEKKPEPEIPENSDRASDAEINHTYSMLLSYLTLSEKHREDLLARGLTDEQIEIQRYRSVPLFGLKSLTRKLQEKGCTVQGVPGFYQDKDGKWTIHFSVKNSGFLIPVLSMEGLIQGFQIRLDHVTDSRKYIWLSSVNYQYGVSSGSPVHVIGNLNAKEVYVTEGALKGTIAHYLSGATFLCVPGVNQHRNLRPILESLSKRNLHLVYETYDMDKKMTVVCDGQYSKCCECTQSNRFGECPYKVKKRDIIQSGCRKLYELCREYSLSVKRMLWDTDENKEWRGQIKGIDDLYYDL
;
A
#
# COMPACT_ATOMS: atom_id res chain seq x y z
N SER A 1 -11.81 -18.65 7.69
CA SER A 1 -11.48 -18.46 6.28
C SER A 1 -11.97 -17.09 5.84
N SER A 2 -11.19 -16.38 5.05
CA SER A 2 -11.51 -15.08 4.50
C SER A 2 -11.41 -15.17 2.99
N TYR A 3 -12.33 -14.57 2.26
CA TYR A 3 -12.41 -14.60 0.81
C TYR A 3 -12.50 -13.17 0.28
N ASP A 4 -11.74 -12.87 -0.77
CA ASP A 4 -11.84 -11.63 -1.49
C ASP A 4 -12.72 -11.84 -2.72
N VAL A 5 -13.83 -11.11 -2.79
CA VAL A 5 -14.85 -11.25 -3.85
C VAL A 5 -15.12 -9.89 -4.51
N ASP A 6 -15.74 -9.92 -5.67
CA ASP A 6 -16.23 -8.72 -6.32
C ASP A 6 -17.36 -8.09 -5.47
N CYS A 7 -17.32 -6.76 -5.35
CA CYS A 7 -18.32 -6.07 -4.53
C CYS A 7 -19.62 -5.87 -5.31
N PRO A 8 -20.75 -6.43 -4.86
CA PRO A 8 -22.04 -6.27 -5.53
C PRO A 8 -22.62 -4.87 -5.40
N PHE A 9 -22.12 -4.04 -4.47
CA PHE A 9 -22.66 -2.71 -4.20
C PHE A 9 -22.02 -1.62 -5.05
N CYS A 10 -20.74 -1.76 -5.38
CA CYS A 10 -20.03 -0.80 -6.23
C CYS A 10 -19.58 -1.40 -7.58
N ASN A 11 -19.96 -2.64 -7.88
CA ASN A 11 -19.61 -3.38 -9.09
C ASN A 11 -18.08 -3.45 -9.39
N HIS A 12 -17.25 -3.27 -8.36
CA HIS A 12 -15.81 -3.36 -8.51
C HIS A 12 -15.37 -4.82 -8.65
N LYS A 13 -14.81 -5.15 -9.83
CA LYS A 13 -14.52 -6.54 -10.26
C LYS A 13 -13.08 -7.00 -9.96
N THR A 14 -12.47 -6.57 -8.87
CA THR A 14 -11.08 -6.97 -8.54
C THR A 14 -10.95 -7.54 -7.13
N GLY A 15 -12.01 -8.17 -6.61
CA GLY A 15 -11.98 -8.79 -5.29
C GLY A 15 -11.73 -7.80 -4.15
N LYS A 16 -12.32 -6.60 -4.20
CA LYS A 16 -12.12 -5.58 -3.16
C LYS A 16 -13.01 -5.74 -1.94
N MET A 17 -13.96 -6.66 -1.98
CA MET A 17 -14.78 -6.99 -0.83
C MET A 17 -14.23 -8.24 -0.14
N ASN A 18 -13.76 -8.08 1.08
CA ASN A 18 -13.34 -9.18 1.93
C ASN A 18 -14.53 -9.71 2.72
N VAL A 19 -14.79 -11.03 2.63
CA VAL A 19 -15.81 -11.73 3.39
C VAL A 19 -15.13 -12.70 4.36
N ASN A 20 -15.31 -12.49 5.65
CA ASN A 20 -14.76 -13.34 6.69
C ASN A 20 -15.85 -14.24 7.28
N ILE A 21 -15.91 -15.50 6.83
CA ILE A 21 -16.93 -16.47 7.26
C ILE A 21 -16.85 -16.77 8.76
N LYS A 22 -15.63 -16.88 9.33
CA LYS A 22 -15.49 -17.18 10.76
C LYS A 22 -15.99 -16.05 11.66
N LYS A 23 -15.87 -14.80 11.20
CA LYS A 23 -16.34 -13.63 11.94
C LYS A 23 -17.74 -13.18 11.52
N ASN A 24 -18.33 -13.79 10.49
CA ASN A 24 -19.61 -13.41 9.89
C ASN A 24 -19.69 -11.93 9.49
N VAL A 25 -18.61 -11.39 8.91
CA VAL A 25 -18.54 -9.98 8.50
C VAL A 25 -18.00 -9.85 7.09
N PHE A 26 -18.39 -8.76 6.42
CA PHE A 26 -17.82 -8.35 5.15
C PHE A 26 -17.40 -6.87 5.20
N ARG A 27 -16.44 -6.50 4.36
CA ARG A 27 -16.03 -5.11 4.11
C ARG A 27 -15.47 -4.96 2.71
N CYS A 28 -15.94 -3.96 1.99
CA CYS A 28 -15.35 -3.54 0.72
C CYS A 28 -14.32 -2.43 0.95
N ASN A 29 -13.08 -2.67 0.54
CA ASN A 29 -12.00 -1.70 0.66
C ASN A 29 -12.05 -0.59 -0.41
N TYR A 30 -13.03 -0.65 -1.33
CA TYR A 30 -13.22 0.36 -2.37
C TYR A 30 -14.34 1.35 -2.02
N CYS A 31 -15.55 0.86 -1.71
CA CYS A 31 -16.70 1.71 -1.38
C CYS A 31 -16.96 1.82 0.13
N ASN A 32 -16.17 1.17 0.98
CA ASN A 32 -16.30 1.12 2.44
C ASN A 32 -17.61 0.45 2.94
N GLU A 33 -18.39 -0.20 2.07
CA GLU A 33 -19.56 -0.94 2.49
C GLU A 33 -19.15 -2.10 3.38
N GLN A 34 -19.80 -2.24 4.55
CA GLN A 34 -19.46 -3.24 5.54
C GLN A 34 -20.68 -3.67 6.35
N GLY A 35 -20.60 -4.83 7.01
CA GLY A 35 -21.66 -5.34 7.87
C GLY A 35 -21.49 -6.82 8.19
N GLY A 36 -22.50 -7.39 8.85
CA GLY A 36 -22.62 -8.81 9.11
C GLY A 36 -23.31 -9.55 7.94
N MET A 37 -23.43 -10.88 8.06
CA MET A 37 -24.09 -11.71 7.06
C MET A 37 -25.54 -11.28 6.82
N LEU A 38 -26.27 -10.91 7.88
CA LEU A 38 -27.65 -10.43 7.78
C LEU A 38 -27.72 -9.10 7.01
N ASP A 39 -26.76 -8.19 7.24
CA ASP A 39 -26.66 -6.92 6.51
C ASP A 39 -26.37 -7.16 5.02
N LEU A 40 -25.46 -8.11 4.73
CA LEU A 40 -25.15 -8.50 3.36
C LEU A 40 -26.38 -9.02 2.62
N TYR A 41 -27.09 -9.95 3.24
CA TYR A 41 -28.29 -10.55 2.66
C TYR A 41 -29.40 -9.50 2.45
N ALA A 42 -29.70 -8.71 3.47
CA ALA A 42 -30.70 -7.65 3.39
C ALA A 42 -30.41 -6.66 2.25
N LYS A 43 -29.17 -6.23 2.12
CA LYS A 43 -28.74 -5.30 1.06
C LYS A 43 -28.76 -5.91 -0.33
N LEU A 44 -28.34 -7.17 -0.48
CA LEU A 44 -28.33 -7.87 -1.77
C LEU A 44 -29.74 -8.03 -2.35
N TYR A 45 -30.72 -8.27 -1.50
CA TYR A 45 -32.09 -8.53 -1.90
C TYR A 45 -33.04 -7.34 -1.67
N GLY A 46 -32.54 -6.20 -1.22
CA GLY A 46 -33.34 -4.99 -0.98
C GLY A 46 -34.37 -5.16 0.14
N LEU A 47 -34.07 -5.97 1.17
CA LEU A 47 -34.96 -6.33 2.24
C LEU A 47 -34.70 -5.54 3.52
N SER A 48 -35.68 -5.43 4.40
CA SER A 48 -35.47 -5.07 5.79
C SER A 48 -34.67 -6.16 6.53
N LYS A 49 -33.95 -5.79 7.59
CA LYS A 49 -33.22 -6.79 8.41
C LYS A 49 -34.17 -7.87 9.01
N ALA A 50 -35.38 -7.47 9.38
CA ALA A 50 -36.40 -8.41 9.91
C ALA A 50 -36.81 -9.40 8.85
N GLU A 51 -37.07 -8.95 7.64
CA GLU A 51 -37.48 -9.80 6.52
C GLU A 51 -36.33 -10.72 6.09
N ALA A 52 -35.10 -10.19 5.99
CA ALA A 52 -33.91 -10.96 5.69
C ALA A 52 -33.70 -12.09 6.72
N ASN A 53 -33.88 -11.79 8.02
CA ASN A 53 -33.79 -12.78 9.09
C ASN A 53 -34.83 -13.87 8.91
N ARG A 54 -36.10 -13.50 8.63
CA ARG A 54 -37.19 -14.46 8.38
C ARG A 54 -36.83 -15.39 7.24
N GLN A 55 -36.44 -14.87 6.08
CA GLN A 55 -36.12 -15.68 4.89
C GLN A 55 -34.91 -16.61 5.11
N ILE A 56 -33.86 -16.13 5.77
CA ILE A 56 -32.68 -16.95 6.11
C ILE A 56 -33.10 -18.11 7.03
N ARG A 57 -33.94 -17.84 8.03
CA ARG A 57 -34.43 -18.89 8.96
C ARG A 57 -35.29 -19.92 8.27
N GLU A 58 -36.20 -19.50 7.38
CA GLU A 58 -37.00 -20.36 6.57
C GLU A 58 -36.16 -21.25 5.64
N ALA A 59 -35.19 -20.66 4.94
CA ALA A 59 -34.30 -21.39 4.03
C ALA A 59 -33.40 -22.42 4.74
N LEU A 60 -33.03 -22.16 5.98
CA LEU A 60 -32.22 -23.07 6.79
C LEU A 60 -33.04 -24.07 7.59
N ASN A 61 -34.37 -24.14 7.37
CA ASN A 61 -35.33 -24.99 8.14
C ASN A 61 -35.15 -24.80 9.67
N LEU A 62 -34.79 -23.63 10.12
CA LEU A 62 -34.66 -23.28 11.53
C LEU A 62 -36.08 -23.00 12.12
N GLY A 63 -37.08 -23.81 11.71
CA GLY A 63 -38.43 -23.78 12.23
C GLY A 63 -38.47 -24.30 13.63
N GLN A 64 -39.00 -23.49 14.55
CA GLN A 64 -39.25 -23.67 15.96
C GLN A 64 -38.04 -23.68 16.88
N TYR A 65 -37.92 -22.57 17.62
CA TYR A 65 -37.11 -22.48 18.83
C TYR A 65 -37.57 -23.59 19.80
N ARG A 66 -36.64 -24.44 20.24
CA ARG A 66 -36.79 -25.12 21.52
C ARG A 66 -36.51 -24.10 22.60
N ASP A 67 -37.41 -23.93 23.55
CA ASP A 67 -37.30 -22.97 24.67
C ASP A 67 -36.09 -23.17 25.61
N ASP A 68 -35.29 -24.19 25.38
CA ASP A 68 -34.13 -24.58 26.16
C ASP A 68 -32.81 -24.08 25.59
N TYR A 69 -32.81 -23.32 24.47
CA TYR A 69 -31.57 -22.71 23.98
C TYR A 69 -31.20 -21.50 24.83
N LYS A 70 -30.30 -21.73 25.81
CA LYS A 70 -29.62 -20.63 26.49
C LYS A 70 -28.90 -19.85 25.41
N ILE A 71 -29.35 -18.61 25.15
CA ILE A 71 -28.67 -17.65 24.29
C ILE A 71 -27.24 -17.57 24.85
N PRO A 72 -26.20 -17.96 24.10
CA PRO A 72 -24.83 -17.74 24.57
C PRO A 72 -24.71 -16.27 24.94
N GLU A 73 -24.24 -15.98 26.15
CA GLU A 73 -23.97 -14.61 26.55
C GLU A 73 -23.27 -13.91 25.39
N LYS A 74 -23.87 -12.82 24.93
CA LYS A 74 -23.34 -12.01 23.83
C LYS A 74 -21.90 -11.70 24.23
N LYS A 75 -20.91 -12.38 23.65
CA LYS A 75 -19.53 -11.95 23.82
C LYS A 75 -19.54 -10.47 23.45
N PRO A 76 -18.97 -9.60 24.31
CA PRO A 76 -18.94 -8.18 24.04
C PRO A 76 -18.49 -8.01 22.59
N GLU A 77 -19.28 -7.29 21.80
CA GLU A 77 -18.90 -6.96 20.42
C GLU A 77 -17.50 -6.40 20.52
N PRO A 78 -16.55 -6.86 19.70
CA PRO A 78 -15.22 -6.27 19.74
C PRO A 78 -15.40 -4.78 19.52
N GLU A 79 -15.02 -3.98 20.50
CA GLU A 79 -15.07 -2.54 20.42
C GLU A 79 -14.38 -2.13 19.13
N ILE A 80 -15.12 -1.43 18.26
CA ILE A 80 -14.53 -0.88 17.04
C ILE A 80 -13.56 0.21 17.52
N PRO A 81 -12.26 0.09 17.24
CA PRO A 81 -11.31 1.08 17.69
C PRO A 81 -11.72 2.47 17.19
N GLU A 82 -11.76 3.42 18.08
CA GLU A 82 -11.96 4.82 17.73
C GLU A 82 -10.73 5.33 17.01
N ASN A 83 -10.90 5.92 15.83
CA ASN A 83 -9.81 6.52 15.07
C ASN A 83 -9.65 7.99 15.47
N SER A 84 -8.40 8.46 15.47
CA SER A 84 -8.10 9.89 15.58
C SER A 84 -8.17 10.57 14.21
N ASP A 85 -8.38 11.87 14.23
CA ASP A 85 -8.06 12.71 13.08
C ASP A 85 -6.55 12.69 12.82
N ARG A 86 -6.16 12.83 11.55
CA ARG A 86 -4.75 12.89 11.17
C ARG A 86 -4.14 14.20 11.66
N ALA A 87 -2.99 14.13 12.33
CA ALA A 87 -2.21 15.31 12.71
C ALA A 87 -1.74 16.10 11.48
N SER A 88 -1.36 17.35 11.66
CA SER A 88 -0.82 18.18 10.59
C SER A 88 0.49 17.59 10.02
N ASP A 89 0.81 17.89 8.77
CA ASP A 89 2.04 17.41 8.13
C ASP A 89 3.30 17.91 8.87
N ALA A 90 3.26 19.08 9.47
CA ALA A 90 4.34 19.61 10.29
C ALA A 90 4.55 18.78 11.58
N GLU A 91 3.47 18.43 12.28
CA GLU A 91 3.53 17.58 13.48
C GLU A 91 3.99 16.17 13.15
N ILE A 92 3.48 15.60 12.06
CA ILE A 92 3.90 14.28 11.56
C ILE A 92 5.39 14.29 11.24
N ASN A 93 5.86 15.28 10.48
CA ASN A 93 7.27 15.42 10.13
C ASN A 93 8.15 15.60 11.38
N HIS A 94 7.73 16.44 12.35
CA HIS A 94 8.46 16.64 13.58
C HIS A 94 8.59 15.33 14.37
N THR A 95 7.47 14.63 14.58
CA THR A 95 7.44 13.37 15.33
C THR A 95 8.27 12.29 14.66
N TYR A 96 8.15 12.14 13.34
CA TYR A 96 8.94 11.17 12.59
C TYR A 96 10.41 11.52 12.53
N SER A 97 10.76 12.79 12.43
CA SER A 97 12.14 13.26 12.46
C SER A 97 12.79 12.95 13.82
N MET A 98 12.08 13.20 14.89
CA MET A 98 12.53 12.87 16.24
C MET A 98 12.59 11.34 16.44
N LEU A 99 11.63 10.57 15.95
CA LEU A 99 11.68 9.12 15.99
C LEU A 99 12.96 8.58 15.32
N LEU A 100 13.26 9.03 14.10
CA LEU A 100 14.45 8.59 13.36
C LEU A 100 15.76 8.94 14.09
N SER A 101 15.81 10.02 14.87
CA SER A 101 16.99 10.38 15.64
C SER A 101 17.30 9.41 16.80
N TYR A 102 16.30 8.65 17.26
CA TYR A 102 16.47 7.62 18.29
C TYR A 102 16.77 6.24 17.72
N LEU A 103 16.73 6.06 16.40
CA LEU A 103 16.91 4.78 15.74
C LEU A 103 18.26 4.70 15.06
N THR A 104 18.78 3.50 14.92
CA THR A 104 19.99 3.18 14.17
C THR A 104 19.67 2.33 12.95
N LEU A 105 20.54 2.30 11.97
CA LEU A 105 20.49 1.36 10.86
C LEU A 105 21.41 0.17 11.17
N SER A 106 20.87 -1.05 11.07
CA SER A 106 21.69 -2.26 11.24
C SER A 106 22.65 -2.44 10.05
N GLU A 107 23.78 -3.09 10.27
CA GLU A 107 24.75 -3.34 9.22
C GLU A 107 24.13 -4.12 8.04
N LYS A 108 23.35 -5.15 8.32
CA LYS A 108 22.61 -5.90 7.29
C LYS A 108 21.77 -5.00 6.37
N HIS A 109 21.04 -4.04 6.94
CA HIS A 109 20.21 -3.13 6.14
C HIS A 109 21.05 -2.09 5.40
N ARG A 110 22.16 -1.66 6.00
CA ARG A 110 23.12 -0.78 5.34
C ARG A 110 23.72 -1.46 4.11
N GLU A 111 24.17 -2.71 4.24
CA GLU A 111 24.69 -3.53 3.14
C GLU A 111 23.65 -3.73 2.01
N ASP A 112 22.36 -3.99 2.37
CA ASP A 112 21.28 -4.11 1.35
C ASP A 112 21.10 -2.80 0.57
N LEU A 113 21.23 -1.63 1.21
CA LEU A 113 21.13 -0.33 0.57
C LEU A 113 22.36 0.00 -0.29
N LEU A 114 23.56 -0.31 0.19
CA LEU A 114 24.82 -0.16 -0.58
C LEU A 114 24.80 -1.05 -1.84
N ALA A 115 24.37 -2.30 -1.70
CA ALA A 115 24.24 -3.24 -2.81
C ALA A 115 23.22 -2.79 -3.89
N ARG A 116 22.40 -1.78 -3.59
CA ARG A 116 21.46 -1.14 -4.52
C ARG A 116 22.00 0.12 -5.16
N GLY A 117 23.25 0.46 -4.91
CA GLY A 117 23.92 1.60 -5.51
C GLY A 117 23.81 2.91 -4.72
N LEU A 118 23.29 2.90 -3.47
CA LEU A 118 23.37 4.07 -2.61
C LEU A 118 24.73 4.14 -1.92
N THR A 119 25.21 5.35 -1.65
CA THR A 119 26.39 5.60 -0.81
C THR A 119 25.98 5.76 0.66
N ASP A 120 26.93 5.65 1.58
CA ASP A 120 26.70 5.91 3.00
C ASP A 120 26.14 7.31 3.26
N GLU A 121 26.66 8.31 2.56
CA GLU A 121 26.16 9.67 2.65
C GLU A 121 24.69 9.78 2.23
N GLN A 122 24.32 9.15 1.12
CA GLN A 122 22.94 9.12 0.63
C GLN A 122 22.00 8.36 1.58
N ILE A 123 22.47 7.26 2.16
CA ILE A 123 21.73 6.48 3.16
C ILE A 123 21.43 7.36 4.38
N GLU A 124 22.41 8.13 4.86
CA GLU A 124 22.22 9.02 6.01
C GLU A 124 21.35 10.24 5.67
N ILE A 125 21.50 10.86 4.49
CA ILE A 125 20.64 11.95 4.02
C ILE A 125 19.18 11.51 3.96
N GLN A 126 18.91 10.29 3.45
CA GLN A 126 17.56 9.73 3.37
C GLN A 126 17.06 9.18 4.71
N ARG A 127 17.93 9.15 5.72
CA ARG A 127 17.59 8.79 7.10
C ARG A 127 16.95 7.40 7.23
N TYR A 128 17.42 6.42 6.46
CA TYR A 128 16.98 5.03 6.62
C TYR A 128 17.39 4.52 7.99
N ARG A 129 16.46 3.84 8.68
CA ARG A 129 16.67 3.28 10.03
C ARG A 129 16.01 1.91 10.14
N SER A 130 16.59 1.04 10.94
CA SER A 130 16.00 -0.27 11.23
C SER A 130 14.81 -0.15 12.18
N VAL A 131 13.79 -0.98 11.96
CA VAL A 131 12.62 -1.04 12.83
C VAL A 131 13.04 -1.59 14.21
N PRO A 132 12.80 -0.86 15.32
CA PRO A 132 13.06 -1.37 16.66
C PRO A 132 12.01 -2.41 17.04
N LEU A 133 12.46 -3.53 17.64
CA LEU A 133 11.55 -4.62 18.02
C LEU A 133 11.14 -4.56 19.49
N PHE A 134 11.84 -3.77 20.30
CA PHE A 134 11.64 -3.69 21.75
C PHE A 134 11.60 -2.24 22.24
N GLY A 135 11.10 -2.04 23.46
CA GLY A 135 11.11 -0.73 24.11
C GLY A 135 10.12 0.29 23.52
N LEU A 136 9.12 -0.14 22.74
CA LEU A 136 8.23 0.73 21.95
C LEU A 136 7.47 1.74 22.80
N LYS A 137 6.92 1.33 23.95
CA LYS A 137 6.25 2.24 24.90
C LYS A 137 7.21 3.29 25.48
N SER A 138 8.44 2.86 25.81
CA SER A 138 9.46 3.77 26.32
C SER A 138 9.91 4.78 25.27
N LEU A 139 10.08 4.32 24.02
CA LEU A 139 10.39 5.18 22.88
C LEU A 139 9.28 6.21 22.64
N THR A 140 8.01 5.78 22.62
CA THR A 140 6.87 6.67 22.43
C THR A 140 6.77 7.70 23.57
N ARG A 141 6.99 7.28 24.83
CA ARG A 141 7.02 8.20 25.97
C ARG A 141 8.14 9.25 25.83
N LYS A 142 9.35 8.87 25.42
CA LYS A 142 10.44 9.81 25.15
C LYS A 142 10.08 10.84 24.08
N LEU A 143 9.36 10.44 23.03
CA LEU A 143 8.87 11.37 22.01
C LEU A 143 7.90 12.39 22.62
N GLN A 144 6.93 11.94 23.44
CA GLN A 144 5.99 12.82 24.12
C GLN A 144 6.69 13.78 25.11
N GLU A 145 7.67 13.31 25.87
CA GLU A 145 8.50 14.12 26.78
C GLU A 145 9.30 15.22 26.01
N LYS A 146 9.58 15.00 24.72
CA LYS A 146 10.21 15.96 23.81
C LYS A 146 9.19 16.85 23.08
N GLY A 147 7.92 16.81 23.46
CA GLY A 147 6.86 17.64 22.87
C GLY A 147 6.33 17.14 21.53
N CYS A 148 6.63 15.90 21.14
CA CYS A 148 6.09 15.34 19.91
C CYS A 148 4.62 14.95 20.08
N THR A 149 3.79 15.32 19.11
CA THR A 149 2.42 14.82 18.95
C THR A 149 2.48 13.36 18.49
N VAL A 150 1.81 12.44 19.21
CA VAL A 150 1.70 11.03 18.78
C VAL A 150 0.28 10.68 18.34
N GLN A 151 -0.73 11.33 18.89
CA GLN A 151 -2.11 11.20 18.45
C GLN A 151 -2.27 11.77 17.03
N GLY A 152 -2.96 11.04 16.16
CA GLY A 152 -3.12 11.44 14.76
C GLY A 152 -1.89 11.22 13.87
N VAL A 153 -0.77 10.72 14.42
CA VAL A 153 0.42 10.36 13.63
C VAL A 153 0.35 8.88 13.24
N PRO A 154 0.40 8.52 11.94
CA PRO A 154 0.27 7.14 11.51
C PRO A 154 1.29 6.21 12.17
N GLY A 155 0.83 5.04 12.58
CA GLY A 155 1.65 4.05 13.28
C GLY A 155 1.59 4.16 14.80
N PHE A 156 1.19 5.29 15.38
CA PHE A 156 0.98 5.42 16.82
C PHE A 156 -0.48 5.11 17.19
N TYR A 157 -0.66 4.52 18.36
CA TYR A 157 -1.97 4.13 18.87
C TYR A 157 -1.92 3.91 20.40
N GLN A 158 -3.09 3.85 21.04
CA GLN A 158 -3.18 3.43 22.44
C GLN A 158 -3.39 1.91 22.54
N ASP A 159 -2.65 1.30 23.45
CA ASP A 159 -2.84 -0.10 23.79
C ASP A 159 -4.03 -0.31 24.75
N LYS A 160 -4.24 -1.54 25.18
CA LYS A 160 -5.34 -1.91 26.09
C LYS A 160 -5.29 -1.22 27.46
N ASP A 161 -4.11 -0.76 27.86
CA ASP A 161 -3.90 -0.04 29.13
C ASP A 161 -3.99 1.48 28.94
N GLY A 162 -4.41 1.96 27.77
CA GLY A 162 -4.48 3.39 27.42
C GLY A 162 -3.11 4.04 27.22
N LYS A 163 -2.03 3.26 27.07
CA LYS A 163 -0.68 3.79 26.87
C LYS A 163 -0.36 3.91 25.39
N TRP A 164 0.20 5.04 25.02
CA TRP A 164 0.67 5.25 23.66
C TRP A 164 1.86 4.37 23.30
N THR A 165 1.82 3.79 22.13
CA THR A 165 2.87 2.95 21.55
C THR A 165 2.89 3.08 20.04
N ILE A 166 3.87 2.45 19.37
CA ILE A 166 4.00 2.45 17.91
C ILE A 166 3.84 1.03 17.37
N HIS A 167 3.24 0.90 16.19
CA HIS A 167 2.93 -0.39 15.55
C HIS A 167 4.16 -1.01 14.86
N PHE A 168 5.16 -1.33 15.65
CA PHE A 168 6.28 -2.18 15.23
C PHE A 168 6.15 -3.57 15.86
N SER A 169 6.61 -4.58 15.16
CA SER A 169 6.57 -5.97 15.63
C SER A 169 7.61 -6.82 14.91
N VAL A 170 7.91 -7.99 15.45
CA VAL A 170 8.79 -8.98 14.80
C VAL A 170 8.29 -9.35 13.40
N LYS A 171 6.97 -9.40 13.19
CA LYS A 171 6.37 -9.68 11.86
C LYS A 171 6.59 -8.56 10.85
N ASN A 172 6.88 -7.36 11.32
CA ASN A 172 7.12 -6.16 10.53
C ASN A 172 8.58 -5.71 10.65
N SER A 173 9.51 -6.62 11.01
CA SER A 173 10.94 -6.32 11.03
C SER A 173 11.43 -5.92 9.64
N GLY A 174 12.41 -5.02 9.62
CA GLY A 174 12.93 -4.47 8.39
C GLY A 174 13.49 -3.07 8.62
N PHE A 175 13.50 -2.25 7.57
CA PHE A 175 13.92 -0.86 7.71
C PHE A 175 12.87 0.13 7.19
N LEU A 176 12.86 1.30 7.82
CA LEU A 176 12.00 2.43 7.51
C LEU A 176 12.51 3.17 6.29
N ILE A 177 11.61 3.47 5.38
CA ILE A 177 11.81 4.27 4.18
C ILE A 177 10.96 5.53 4.36
N PRO A 178 11.57 6.70 4.64
CA PRO A 178 10.84 7.96 4.73
C PRO A 178 10.19 8.31 3.38
N VAL A 179 8.92 8.69 3.43
CA VAL A 179 8.16 9.15 2.25
C VAL A 179 8.00 10.65 2.36
N LEU A 180 8.63 11.39 1.45
CA LEU A 180 8.75 12.84 1.50
C LEU A 180 7.68 13.52 0.64
N SER A 181 7.15 14.65 1.12
CA SER A 181 6.30 15.56 0.35
C SER A 181 7.12 16.41 -0.63
N MET A 182 6.43 17.28 -1.38
CA MET A 182 7.06 18.30 -2.24
C MET A 182 7.91 19.30 -1.42
N GLU A 183 7.54 19.55 -0.17
CA GLU A 183 8.24 20.44 0.77
C GLU A 183 9.38 19.73 1.51
N GLY A 184 9.65 18.46 1.20
CA GLY A 184 10.66 17.64 1.88
C GLY A 184 10.23 17.15 3.26
N LEU A 185 8.96 17.28 3.64
CA LEU A 185 8.45 16.81 4.93
C LEU A 185 8.19 15.29 4.88
N ILE A 186 8.52 14.59 5.96
CA ILE A 186 8.20 13.16 6.09
C ILE A 186 6.70 13.01 6.33
N GLN A 187 5.97 12.44 5.38
CA GLN A 187 4.54 12.22 5.43
C GLN A 187 4.15 10.83 5.97
N GLY A 188 5.06 9.89 5.91
CA GLY A 188 4.83 8.50 6.30
C GLY A 188 6.07 7.66 6.13
N PHE A 189 5.97 6.40 6.57
CA PHE A 189 7.01 5.41 6.33
C PHE A 189 6.46 4.21 5.56
N GLN A 190 7.21 3.77 4.56
CA GLN A 190 7.16 2.38 4.14
C GLN A 190 8.18 1.58 4.95
N ILE A 191 7.87 0.33 5.22
CA ILE A 191 8.80 -0.63 5.84
C ILE A 191 9.13 -1.67 4.78
N ARG A 192 10.41 -1.77 4.42
CA ARG A 192 10.90 -2.91 3.65
C ARG A 192 11.13 -4.06 4.59
N LEU A 193 10.36 -5.13 4.39
CA LEU A 193 10.37 -6.28 5.30
C LEU A 193 11.62 -7.16 5.09
N ASP A 194 12.17 -7.64 6.21
CA ASP A 194 13.24 -8.65 6.23
C ASP A 194 12.79 -10.00 5.66
N HIS A 195 11.56 -10.36 5.95
CA HIS A 195 10.97 -11.62 5.52
C HIS A 195 9.83 -11.32 4.54
N VAL A 196 10.12 -11.60 3.28
CA VAL A 196 9.12 -11.45 2.21
C VAL A 196 8.23 -12.69 2.22
N THR A 197 6.96 -12.51 2.59
CA THR A 197 5.94 -13.55 2.38
C THR A 197 5.25 -13.29 1.04
N ASP A 198 5.08 -14.31 0.23
CA ASP A 198 4.45 -14.49 -1.09
C ASP A 198 3.97 -13.27 -1.91
N SER A 199 3.71 -12.11 -1.32
CA SER A 199 3.23 -10.94 -2.04
C SER A 199 3.59 -9.59 -1.42
N ARG A 200 4.22 -9.55 -0.22
CA ARG A 200 4.45 -8.30 0.51
C ARG A 200 5.93 -8.07 0.79
N LYS A 201 6.57 -7.26 -0.03
CA LYS A 201 7.94 -6.76 0.22
C LYS A 201 7.92 -5.49 1.07
N TYR A 202 6.86 -4.70 0.93
CA TYR A 202 6.70 -3.40 1.57
C TYR A 202 5.34 -3.31 2.25
N ILE A 203 5.33 -2.70 3.43
CA ILE A 203 4.10 -2.33 4.13
C ILE A 203 4.17 -0.86 4.54
N TRP A 204 3.01 -0.25 4.79
CA TRP A 204 2.94 1.07 5.38
C TRP A 204 2.97 0.99 6.90
N LEU A 205 3.69 1.91 7.55
CA LEU A 205 3.53 2.16 8.97
C LEU A 205 2.15 2.83 9.16
N SER A 206 1.21 2.08 9.73
CA SER A 206 -0.18 2.49 9.90
C SER A 206 -0.75 1.86 11.16
N SER A 207 -1.69 2.52 11.79
CA SER A 207 -2.34 2.09 13.03
C SER A 207 -3.88 2.12 12.94
N VAL A 208 -4.45 2.20 11.74
CA VAL A 208 -5.89 2.38 11.49
C VAL A 208 -6.80 1.34 12.17
N ASN A 209 -6.28 0.17 12.56
CA ASN A 209 -7.05 -0.88 13.22
C ASN A 209 -6.84 -0.92 14.75
N TYR A 210 -6.25 0.11 15.31
CA TYR A 210 -5.95 0.24 16.74
C TYR A 210 -6.63 1.47 17.34
N GLN A 211 -6.80 1.47 18.65
CA GLN A 211 -7.43 2.58 19.38
C GLN A 211 -6.69 3.89 19.14
N TYR A 212 -7.40 4.93 18.71
CA TYR A 212 -6.89 6.23 18.28
C TYR A 212 -5.84 6.16 17.17
N GLY A 213 -5.84 5.06 16.42
CA GLY A 213 -4.92 4.87 15.30
C GLY A 213 -5.36 5.65 14.05
N VAL A 214 -4.41 5.82 13.14
CA VAL A 214 -4.60 6.57 11.88
C VAL A 214 -3.98 5.82 10.71
N SER A 215 -4.61 5.94 9.55
CA SER A 215 -4.09 5.42 8.28
C SER A 215 -2.84 6.20 7.84
N SER A 216 -1.89 5.52 7.19
CA SER A 216 -0.76 6.17 6.51
C SER A 216 -1.20 7.14 5.42
N GLY A 217 -2.40 6.96 4.85
CA GLY A 217 -2.87 7.73 3.69
C GLY A 217 -2.17 7.39 2.38
N SER A 218 -1.16 6.53 2.41
CA SER A 218 -0.37 6.10 1.23
C SER A 218 0.11 7.28 0.37
N PRO A 219 0.89 8.23 0.92
CA PRO A 219 1.33 9.40 0.19
C PRO A 219 2.27 9.04 -0.97
N VAL A 220 2.42 9.97 -1.92
CA VAL A 220 3.41 9.89 -2.99
C VAL A 220 4.74 10.42 -2.46
N HIS A 221 5.82 9.70 -2.71
CA HIS A 221 7.17 10.17 -2.40
C HIS A 221 7.69 11.06 -3.55
N VAL A 222 8.23 12.21 -3.20
CA VAL A 222 8.79 13.18 -4.14
C VAL A 222 10.27 13.37 -3.85
N ILE A 223 11.10 13.24 -4.89
CA ILE A 223 12.55 13.46 -4.76
C ILE A 223 13.11 14.11 -6.02
N GLY A 224 13.95 15.11 -5.85
CA GLY A 224 14.62 15.84 -6.93
C GLY A 224 14.18 17.30 -7.05
N ASN A 225 14.35 17.89 -8.22
CA ASN A 225 14.10 19.30 -8.48
C ASN A 225 12.63 19.57 -8.85
N LEU A 226 11.90 20.31 -8.02
CA LEU A 226 10.50 20.67 -8.25
C LEU A 226 10.27 21.69 -9.38
N ASN A 227 11.32 22.29 -9.93
CA ASN A 227 11.27 23.17 -11.08
C ASN A 227 11.72 22.47 -12.38
N ALA A 228 11.86 21.14 -12.34
CA ALA A 228 12.20 20.35 -13.51
C ALA A 228 11.13 20.46 -14.61
N LYS A 229 11.56 20.50 -15.86
CA LYS A 229 10.67 20.49 -17.02
C LYS A 229 10.07 19.12 -17.28
N GLU A 230 10.70 18.09 -16.74
CA GLU A 230 10.31 16.70 -16.89
C GLU A 230 10.46 15.94 -15.57
N VAL A 231 9.56 15.03 -15.31
CA VAL A 231 9.58 14.17 -14.12
C VAL A 231 9.31 12.72 -14.52
N TYR A 232 9.77 11.82 -13.67
CA TYR A 232 9.62 10.37 -13.83
C TYR A 232 8.64 9.85 -12.80
N VAL A 233 7.62 9.10 -13.23
CA VAL A 233 6.64 8.49 -12.34
C VAL A 233 6.91 7.00 -12.25
N THR A 234 7.26 6.53 -11.06
CA THR A 234 7.55 5.11 -10.77
C THR A 234 6.74 4.61 -9.58
N GLU A 235 6.83 3.31 -9.28
CA GLU A 235 6.21 2.66 -8.13
C GLU A 235 7.25 2.44 -7.02
N GLY A 236 6.94 2.91 -5.80
CA GLY A 236 7.73 2.67 -4.59
C GLY A 236 8.82 3.73 -4.31
N ALA A 237 8.84 4.21 -3.06
CA ALA A 237 9.73 5.29 -2.63
C ALA A 237 11.21 4.92 -2.76
N LEU A 238 11.61 3.73 -2.30
CA LEU A 238 13.02 3.29 -2.35
C LEU A 238 13.54 3.23 -3.78
N LYS A 239 12.74 2.66 -4.70
CA LYS A 239 13.09 2.58 -6.12
C LYS A 239 13.34 3.95 -6.72
N GLY A 240 12.40 4.89 -6.53
CA GLY A 240 12.57 6.24 -7.05
C GLY A 240 13.73 7.00 -6.42
N THR A 241 14.03 6.76 -5.15
CA THR A 241 15.19 7.35 -4.47
C THR A 241 16.50 6.85 -5.10
N ILE A 242 16.63 5.54 -5.31
CA ILE A 242 17.81 4.94 -5.95
C ILE A 242 17.97 5.50 -7.37
N ALA A 243 16.90 5.45 -8.16
CA ALA A 243 16.91 5.95 -9.53
C ALA A 243 17.27 7.46 -9.59
N HIS A 244 16.79 8.25 -8.61
CA HIS A 244 17.17 9.67 -8.49
C HIS A 244 18.67 9.83 -8.30
N TYR A 245 19.27 9.13 -7.35
CA TYR A 245 20.71 9.27 -7.06
C TYR A 245 21.60 8.78 -8.20
N LEU A 246 21.17 7.77 -8.95
CA LEU A 246 21.89 7.24 -10.09
C LEU A 246 21.79 8.13 -11.34
N SER A 247 20.64 8.81 -11.53
CA SER A 247 20.35 9.56 -12.78
C SER A 247 20.35 11.08 -12.62
N GLY A 248 20.21 11.61 -11.39
CA GLY A 248 19.93 13.03 -11.13
C GLY A 248 18.52 13.49 -11.50
N ALA A 249 17.66 12.62 -12.02
CA ALA A 249 16.31 12.96 -12.45
C ALA A 249 15.33 13.14 -11.27
N THR A 250 14.21 13.83 -11.52
CA THR A 250 13.16 14.05 -10.52
C THR A 250 12.13 12.95 -10.58
N PHE A 251 11.86 12.31 -9.44
CA PHE A 251 10.92 11.20 -9.34
C PHE A 251 9.70 11.52 -8.48
N LEU A 252 8.53 11.10 -8.97
CA LEU A 252 7.27 11.04 -8.25
C LEU A 252 6.91 9.55 -8.06
N CYS A 253 6.99 9.05 -6.83
CA CYS A 253 6.88 7.62 -6.55
C CYS A 253 5.52 7.31 -5.95
N VAL A 254 4.64 6.71 -6.75
CA VAL A 254 3.31 6.30 -6.29
C VAL A 254 3.41 5.05 -5.40
N PRO A 255 2.52 4.89 -4.40
CA PRO A 255 2.53 3.72 -3.52
C PRO A 255 2.16 2.40 -4.20
N GLY A 256 1.58 2.48 -5.38
CA GLY A 256 1.23 1.36 -6.23
C GLY A 256 0.68 1.86 -7.55
N VAL A 257 0.88 1.12 -8.63
CA VAL A 257 0.59 1.49 -10.02
C VAL A 257 -0.85 1.99 -10.27
N ASN A 258 -1.81 1.63 -9.42
CA ASN A 258 -3.21 2.08 -9.48
C ASN A 258 -3.59 3.15 -8.45
N GLN A 259 -2.63 3.67 -7.67
CA GLN A 259 -2.87 4.60 -6.57
C GLN A 259 -2.45 6.03 -6.93
N HIS A 260 -3.22 6.68 -7.80
CA HIS A 260 -2.93 8.02 -8.31
C HIS A 260 -3.64 9.16 -7.55
N ARG A 261 -4.46 8.85 -6.53
CA ARG A 261 -5.22 9.86 -5.79
C ARG A 261 -4.32 10.98 -5.27
N ASN A 262 -3.22 10.62 -4.63
CA ASN A 262 -2.29 11.57 -4.03
C ASN A 262 -1.28 12.15 -5.03
N LEU A 263 -1.21 11.63 -6.26
CA LEU A 263 -0.40 12.18 -7.34
C LEU A 263 -1.08 13.39 -8.01
N ARG A 264 -2.41 13.43 -8.00
CA ARG A 264 -3.20 14.51 -8.63
C ARG A 264 -2.78 15.91 -8.15
N PRO A 265 -2.79 16.25 -6.84
CA PRO A 265 -2.42 17.59 -6.37
C PRO A 265 -0.94 17.92 -6.67
N ILE A 266 -0.07 16.92 -6.74
CA ILE A 266 1.35 17.12 -7.09
C ILE A 266 1.49 17.53 -8.54
N LEU A 267 0.88 16.79 -9.48
CA LEU A 267 0.92 17.13 -10.92
C LEU A 267 0.24 18.47 -11.18
N GLU A 268 -0.86 18.77 -10.51
CA GLU A 268 -1.51 20.08 -10.58
C GLU A 268 -0.57 21.21 -10.16
N SER A 269 0.14 21.05 -9.04
CA SER A 269 1.09 22.04 -8.57
C SER A 269 2.28 22.20 -9.50
N LEU A 270 2.85 21.10 -10.00
CA LEU A 270 4.02 21.12 -10.88
C LEU A 270 3.67 21.63 -12.28
N SER A 271 2.48 21.37 -12.81
CA SER A 271 2.02 21.90 -14.11
C SER A 271 1.90 23.42 -14.13
N LYS A 272 1.62 24.04 -12.98
CA LYS A 272 1.61 25.49 -12.79
C LYS A 272 3.03 26.11 -12.69
N ARG A 273 4.06 25.28 -12.64
CA ARG A 273 5.49 25.70 -12.65
C ARG A 273 6.09 25.47 -14.03
N ASN A 274 7.10 24.62 -14.14
CA ASN A 274 7.82 24.36 -15.40
C ASN A 274 7.61 22.95 -15.97
N LEU A 275 6.79 22.12 -15.35
CA LEU A 275 6.56 20.75 -15.80
C LEU A 275 5.79 20.71 -17.10
N HIS A 276 6.35 20.05 -18.12
CA HIS A 276 5.71 19.84 -19.43
C HIS A 276 5.65 18.37 -19.83
N LEU A 277 6.54 17.54 -19.28
CA LEU A 277 6.69 16.14 -19.69
C LEU A 277 6.75 15.21 -18.49
N VAL A 278 5.98 14.15 -18.55
CA VAL A 278 6.00 13.05 -17.57
C VAL A 278 6.48 11.78 -18.26
N TYR A 279 7.53 11.15 -17.72
CA TYR A 279 7.95 9.81 -18.12
C TYR A 279 7.24 8.76 -17.28
N GLU A 280 6.48 7.87 -17.92
CA GLU A 280 5.93 6.68 -17.25
C GLU A 280 7.03 5.61 -17.19
N THR A 281 7.49 5.31 -15.99
CA THR A 281 8.60 4.39 -15.69
C THR A 281 8.20 3.26 -14.74
N TYR A 282 6.95 2.79 -14.83
CA TYR A 282 6.51 1.61 -14.08
C TYR A 282 7.25 0.36 -14.54
N ASP A 283 7.33 -0.62 -13.66
CA ASP A 283 8.03 -1.88 -13.90
C ASP A 283 7.70 -2.51 -15.25
N MET A 284 8.68 -3.19 -15.82
CA MET A 284 8.57 -3.84 -17.13
C MET A 284 7.58 -5.02 -17.15
N ASP A 285 7.04 -5.44 -16.01
CA ASP A 285 5.87 -6.34 -15.95
C ASP A 285 4.69 -5.85 -16.82
N LYS A 286 4.63 -4.55 -17.12
CA LYS A 286 3.68 -3.96 -18.09
C LYS A 286 3.81 -4.52 -19.51
N LYS A 287 4.95 -5.12 -19.82
CA LYS A 287 5.32 -5.71 -21.11
C LYS A 287 5.66 -7.19 -21.02
N MET A 288 5.35 -7.85 -19.88
CA MET A 288 5.61 -9.26 -19.72
C MET A 288 4.87 -10.11 -20.76
N THR A 289 5.52 -11.13 -21.26
CA THR A 289 4.85 -12.15 -22.08
C THR A 289 3.77 -12.86 -21.27
N VAL A 290 2.65 -13.12 -21.91
CA VAL A 290 1.53 -13.84 -21.26
C VAL A 290 1.47 -15.30 -21.65
N VAL A 291 2.37 -15.76 -22.50
CA VAL A 291 2.44 -17.17 -22.89
C VAL A 291 2.65 -18.03 -21.64
N CYS A 292 1.92 -19.14 -21.55
CA CYS A 292 2.02 -20.08 -20.45
C CYS A 292 3.25 -20.96 -20.63
N ASP A 293 4.21 -20.81 -19.72
CA ASP A 293 5.44 -21.63 -19.65
C ASP A 293 5.43 -22.65 -18.50
N GLY A 294 4.35 -22.67 -17.69
CA GLY A 294 4.22 -23.55 -16.52
C GLY A 294 5.14 -23.18 -15.35
N GLN A 295 5.82 -22.02 -15.39
CA GLN A 295 6.81 -21.61 -14.39
C GLN A 295 6.35 -20.44 -13.50
N TYR A 296 5.15 -19.89 -13.73
CA TYR A 296 4.65 -18.79 -12.90
C TYR A 296 4.37 -19.27 -11.48
N SER A 297 4.65 -18.44 -10.49
CA SER A 297 4.57 -18.79 -9.06
C SER A 297 3.20 -19.36 -8.62
N LYS A 298 2.12 -19.08 -9.38
CA LYS A 298 0.77 -19.57 -9.10
C LYS A 298 0.32 -20.73 -10.00
N CYS A 299 1.22 -21.38 -10.70
CA CYS A 299 0.88 -22.52 -11.55
C CYS A 299 0.29 -23.71 -10.78
N CYS A 300 0.64 -23.87 -9.49
CA CYS A 300 0.05 -24.90 -8.63
C CYS A 300 -1.45 -24.66 -8.33
N GLU A 301 -1.92 -23.42 -8.43
CA GLU A 301 -3.33 -23.02 -8.22
C GLU A 301 -4.12 -23.03 -9.57
N CYS A 302 -3.44 -23.28 -10.70
CA CYS A 302 -4.03 -23.16 -12.02
C CYS A 302 -4.85 -24.40 -12.37
N THR A 303 -6.14 -24.21 -12.65
CA THR A 303 -7.06 -25.27 -13.09
C THR A 303 -7.08 -25.47 -14.60
N GLN A 304 -6.36 -24.65 -15.38
CA GLN A 304 -6.32 -24.81 -16.83
C GLN A 304 -5.41 -25.98 -17.23
N SER A 305 -6.02 -26.96 -17.89
CA SER A 305 -5.32 -28.12 -18.42
C SER A 305 -4.46 -27.81 -19.67
N ASN A 306 -4.58 -26.63 -20.25
CA ASN A 306 -3.98 -26.27 -21.54
C ASN A 306 -2.78 -25.36 -21.37
N ARG A 307 -1.58 -25.94 -21.35
CA ARG A 307 -0.29 -25.24 -21.23
C ARG A 307 0.15 -24.51 -22.51
N PHE A 308 -0.68 -24.47 -23.55
CA PHE A 308 -0.35 -23.91 -24.87
C PHE A 308 -1.06 -22.59 -25.18
N GLY A 309 -1.56 -21.89 -24.20
CA GLY A 309 -2.27 -20.64 -24.36
C GLY A 309 -1.73 -19.52 -23.49
N GLU A 310 -2.53 -18.47 -23.31
CA GLU A 310 -2.21 -17.37 -22.41
C GLU A 310 -2.38 -17.80 -20.94
N CYS A 311 -1.41 -17.43 -20.11
CA CYS A 311 -1.48 -17.65 -18.67
C CYS A 311 -2.43 -16.60 -18.01
N PRO A 312 -3.55 -17.02 -17.40
CA PRO A 312 -4.53 -16.09 -16.85
C PRO A 312 -3.96 -15.21 -15.74
N TYR A 313 -2.99 -15.71 -14.99
CA TYR A 313 -2.32 -14.94 -13.93
C TYR A 313 -1.39 -13.87 -14.50
N LYS A 314 -0.64 -14.20 -15.58
CA LYS A 314 0.22 -13.23 -16.28
C LYS A 314 -0.63 -12.16 -16.98
N VAL A 315 -1.72 -12.54 -17.66
CA VAL A 315 -2.68 -11.61 -18.27
C VAL A 315 -3.22 -10.65 -17.22
N LYS A 316 -3.78 -11.18 -16.13
CA LYS A 316 -4.33 -10.36 -15.05
C LYS A 316 -3.31 -9.38 -14.47
N LYS A 317 -2.08 -9.83 -14.24
CA LYS A 317 -1.00 -8.99 -13.72
C LYS A 317 -0.65 -7.86 -14.69
N ARG A 318 -0.43 -8.19 -15.98
CA ARG A 318 -0.14 -7.21 -17.03
C ARG A 318 -1.25 -6.17 -17.16
N ASP A 319 -2.51 -6.60 -17.15
CA ASP A 319 -3.67 -5.74 -17.31
C ASP A 319 -3.84 -4.76 -16.12
N ILE A 320 -3.55 -5.21 -14.90
CA ILE A 320 -3.55 -4.34 -13.72
C ILE A 320 -2.54 -3.21 -13.88
N ILE A 321 -1.32 -3.51 -14.33
CA ILE A 321 -0.27 -2.51 -14.52
C ILE A 321 -0.61 -1.57 -15.69
N GLN A 322 -1.08 -2.12 -16.82
CA GLN A 322 -1.51 -1.32 -17.95
C GLN A 322 -2.69 -0.41 -17.64
N SER A 323 -3.61 -0.86 -16.77
CA SER A 323 -4.68 -0.01 -16.25
C SER A 323 -4.13 1.18 -15.47
N GLY A 324 -3.10 0.96 -14.64
CA GLY A 324 -2.41 2.03 -13.95
C GLY A 324 -1.72 3.01 -14.89
N CYS A 325 -1.05 2.51 -15.92
CA CYS A 325 -0.46 3.37 -16.96
C CYS A 325 -1.52 4.27 -17.62
N ARG A 326 -2.67 3.69 -18.02
CA ARG A 326 -3.77 4.47 -18.63
C ARG A 326 -4.27 5.58 -17.70
N LYS A 327 -4.48 5.28 -16.43
CA LYS A 327 -4.90 6.27 -15.42
C LYS A 327 -3.89 7.41 -15.26
N LEU A 328 -2.59 7.10 -15.30
CA LEU A 328 -1.54 8.12 -15.29
C LEU A 328 -1.65 9.02 -16.53
N TYR A 329 -1.86 8.44 -17.71
CA TYR A 329 -1.99 9.22 -18.95
C TYR A 329 -3.23 10.12 -18.95
N GLU A 330 -4.35 9.61 -18.43
CA GLU A 330 -5.59 10.39 -18.26
C GLU A 330 -5.34 11.56 -17.31
N LEU A 331 -4.70 11.30 -16.17
CA LEU A 331 -4.37 12.33 -15.18
C LEU A 331 -3.43 13.40 -15.76
N CYS A 332 -2.40 13.02 -16.51
CA CYS A 332 -1.51 13.98 -17.16
C CYS A 332 -2.25 14.84 -18.20
N ARG A 333 -3.18 14.24 -18.95
CA ARG A 333 -4.00 14.97 -19.94
C ARG A 333 -4.87 16.04 -19.27
N GLU A 334 -5.41 15.79 -18.07
CA GLU A 334 -6.21 16.77 -17.32
C GLU A 334 -5.40 18.06 -17.03
N TYR A 335 -4.09 17.95 -16.91
CA TYR A 335 -3.19 19.08 -16.66
C TYR A 335 -2.37 19.52 -17.88
N SER A 336 -2.78 19.10 -19.08
CA SER A 336 -2.10 19.43 -20.35
C SER A 336 -0.61 19.04 -20.39
N LEU A 337 -0.25 17.99 -19.66
CA LEU A 337 1.11 17.45 -19.63
C LEU A 337 1.31 16.39 -20.71
N SER A 338 2.43 16.46 -21.42
CA SER A 338 2.86 15.40 -22.32
C SER A 338 3.30 14.17 -21.53
N VAL A 339 3.06 12.98 -22.07
CA VAL A 339 3.51 11.71 -21.46
C VAL A 339 4.33 10.90 -22.44
N LYS A 340 5.46 10.39 -21.98
CA LYS A 340 6.26 9.41 -22.70
C LYS A 340 6.35 8.11 -21.87
N ARG A 341 6.03 6.99 -22.49
CA ARG A 341 6.27 5.69 -21.91
C ARG A 341 7.74 5.30 -22.11
N MET A 342 8.43 4.98 -21.03
CA MET A 342 9.75 4.37 -21.11
C MET A 342 9.63 2.83 -21.17
N LEU A 343 10.42 2.25 -22.05
CA LEU A 343 10.60 0.80 -22.17
C LEU A 343 12.09 0.51 -22.22
N TRP A 344 12.48 -0.54 -21.56
CA TRP A 344 13.84 -1.05 -21.52
C TRP A 344 13.83 -2.58 -21.50
N ASP A 345 14.96 -3.22 -21.74
CA ASP A 345 15.09 -4.69 -21.70
C ASP A 345 13.98 -5.39 -22.52
N THR A 346 13.73 -4.91 -23.75
CA THR A 346 12.71 -5.48 -24.65
C THR A 346 13.33 -6.26 -25.79
N ASP A 347 12.60 -7.28 -26.28
CA ASP A 347 12.88 -8.02 -27.51
C ASP A 347 12.38 -7.25 -28.76
N GLU A 348 12.45 -7.93 -29.92
CA GLU A 348 11.99 -7.40 -31.22
C GLU A 348 10.47 -7.12 -31.24
N ASN A 349 9.70 -7.85 -30.46
CA ASN A 349 8.25 -7.68 -30.30
C ASN A 349 7.87 -6.61 -29.28
N LYS A 350 8.88 -5.94 -28.69
CA LYS A 350 8.71 -5.00 -27.57
C LYS A 350 8.10 -5.66 -26.33
N GLU A 351 8.32 -6.97 -26.14
CA GLU A 351 8.04 -7.68 -24.90
C GLU A 351 9.26 -7.66 -23.98
N TRP A 352 9.03 -7.67 -22.68
CA TRP A 352 10.09 -7.65 -21.68
C TRP A 352 10.87 -8.97 -21.66
N ARG A 353 12.21 -8.90 -21.75
CA ARG A 353 13.12 -10.07 -21.71
C ARG A 353 13.25 -10.72 -20.33
N GLY A 354 12.87 -9.99 -19.25
CA GLY A 354 12.86 -10.52 -17.89
C GLY A 354 14.12 -10.26 -17.07
N GLN A 355 15.08 -9.48 -17.57
CA GLN A 355 16.36 -9.22 -16.88
C GLN A 355 16.26 -7.97 -16.00
N ILE A 356 15.98 -6.82 -16.58
CA ILE A 356 15.91 -5.51 -15.90
C ILE A 356 14.45 -5.17 -15.65
N LYS A 357 14.01 -5.18 -14.38
CA LYS A 357 12.61 -4.99 -14.03
C LYS A 357 12.26 -3.54 -13.74
N GLY A 358 12.97 -2.92 -12.80
CA GLY A 358 12.71 -1.58 -12.30
C GLY A 358 13.53 -0.52 -13.00
N ILE A 359 13.15 0.73 -12.85
CA ILE A 359 13.93 1.88 -13.35
C ILE A 359 15.23 2.06 -12.55
N ASP A 360 15.24 1.66 -11.29
CA ASP A 360 16.43 1.62 -10.44
C ASP A 360 17.43 0.58 -10.96
N ASP A 361 16.96 -0.60 -11.32
CA ASP A 361 17.79 -1.66 -11.91
C ASP A 361 18.40 -1.18 -13.24
N LEU A 362 17.62 -0.47 -14.09
CA LEU A 362 18.10 0.08 -15.35
C LEU A 362 19.25 1.06 -15.15
N TYR A 363 19.13 1.99 -14.21
CA TYR A 363 20.17 2.99 -13.96
C TYR A 363 21.39 2.43 -13.21
N TYR A 364 21.21 1.31 -12.51
CA TYR A 364 22.32 0.61 -11.85
C TYR A 364 23.20 -0.13 -12.85
N ASP A 365 22.63 -0.64 -13.93
CA ASP A 365 23.32 -1.42 -14.98
C ASP A 365 23.95 -0.52 -16.08
N LEU A 366 23.67 0.81 -16.08
CA LEU A 366 24.25 1.80 -17.00
C LEU A 366 25.54 2.40 -16.47
#